data_02aac5d2e453bd514ad85597c122e407
#
_entry.id   02aac5d2e453bd514ad85597c122e407
#
_cell.length_a   1.000
_cell.length_b   1.000
_cell.length_c   1.000
_cell.angle_alpha   90.00
_cell.angle_beta   90.00
_cell.angle_gamma   90.00
#
_symmetry.space_group_name_H-M   'P 1'
#
loop_
_entity.id
_entity.type
_entity.pdbx_description
1 polymer ?
#
loop_
_entity_poly.entity_id
_entity_poly.type
_entity_poly.pdbx_seq_one_letter_code
_entity_poly.pdbx_strand_id
1 'polypeptide(L)'
;MEKIYKIGDIIECQFERYKIYFPCQVVKLRETKDNRVALLALNFFSKKKLKISDLTNVKPLYCTHHYWKRHILAFWIETQNLNDFKIIGKLDKIFEIQDNEIKNVPEFWNIKYQYLWQILSEDIQENFKNICFKTPYKLGKIPLTISELEKIKQENYYTHEMNSNYFDKTLQDFLKKNPLIIHLNLKENLPKIIDLSGTKIIDLNINIDNVEEIILNEHIENLNLSGNFSKLKKIICPFEGKYLFLNIKTEENINFLPKLEKLEQFRIDFKWEFYIKILSKVSKNIEDIYIMGKSANIKNEDELKIFRNLKFLWLSDVYGFKTFPKKENFPNLKNLILWSIPKVVGDKIKKEYKNFCELDIKQLRTEEWIKANLNNPLKWWDWRDIQRAKAKNAMKAYINAYKILNKKDLDKNWQKIILKDFLKVFNEIEQKYGLDTLETEEILETFMILWSLTNFTENELNNIFEKTLEL
;
A
#
# COMPACT_ATOMS: atom_id res chain seq x y z
N MET A 1 7.55 24.24 24.41
CA MET A 1 8.46 23.68 25.41
C MET A 1 8.56 22.19 25.15
N GLU A 2 9.76 21.68 24.91
CA GLU A 2 9.97 20.22 24.83
C GLU A 2 9.65 19.57 26.17
N LYS A 3 8.87 18.50 26.14
CA LYS A 3 8.57 17.71 27.33
C LYS A 3 9.80 16.96 27.79
N ILE A 4 10.18 17.13 29.05
CA ILE A 4 11.27 16.37 29.66
C ILE A 4 10.67 15.11 30.29
N TYR A 5 11.02 13.94 29.77
CA TYR A 5 10.60 12.63 30.29
C TYR A 5 11.59 12.15 31.35
N LYS A 6 11.06 11.48 32.37
CA LYS A 6 11.85 10.87 33.47
C LYS A 6 11.52 9.39 33.60
N ILE A 7 12.51 8.59 34.00
CA ILE A 7 12.28 7.17 34.28
C ILE A 7 11.20 7.04 35.37
N GLY A 8 10.23 6.17 35.12
CA GLY A 8 9.05 5.96 35.95
C GLY A 8 7.82 6.79 35.56
N ASP A 9 7.96 7.79 34.70
CA ASP A 9 6.81 8.54 34.18
C ASP A 9 5.85 7.61 33.46
N ILE A 10 4.54 7.85 33.67
CA ILE A 10 3.47 7.14 32.97
C ILE A 10 2.88 8.04 31.92
N ILE A 11 2.92 7.56 30.70
CA ILE A 11 2.34 8.18 29.51
C ILE A 11 0.98 7.55 29.24
N GLU A 12 -0.06 8.37 29.16
CA GLU A 12 -1.37 7.96 28.68
C GLU A 12 -1.35 7.87 27.14
N CYS A 13 -1.56 6.66 26.63
CA CYS A 13 -1.71 6.38 25.20
C CYS A 13 -3.16 6.05 24.91
N GLN A 14 -3.58 6.25 23.63
CA GLN A 14 -4.96 5.98 23.23
C GLN A 14 -5.02 5.31 21.87
N PHE A 15 -5.87 4.30 21.73
CA PHE A 15 -6.39 3.86 20.44
C PHE A 15 -7.68 4.63 20.15
N GLU A 16 -7.55 5.74 19.42
CA GLU A 16 -8.68 6.66 19.16
C GLU A 16 -9.91 5.96 18.61
N ARG A 17 -9.72 5.07 17.63
CA ARG A 17 -10.78 4.30 16.97
C ARG A 17 -11.65 3.52 17.96
N TYR A 18 -11.02 2.89 18.93
CA TYR A 18 -11.71 2.04 19.94
C TYR A 18 -12.06 2.82 21.21
N LYS A 19 -11.61 4.06 21.31
CA LYS A 19 -11.69 4.89 22.52
C LYS A 19 -11.13 4.15 23.76
N ILE A 20 -10.00 3.46 23.56
CA ILE A 20 -9.30 2.70 24.58
C ILE A 20 -8.03 3.44 24.97
N TYR A 21 -7.87 3.67 26.27
CA TYR A 21 -6.68 4.23 26.88
C TYR A 21 -5.84 3.13 27.50
N PHE A 22 -4.53 3.25 27.40
CA PHE A 22 -3.57 2.33 28.00
C PHE A 22 -2.32 3.07 28.47
N PRO A 23 -1.66 2.62 29.56
CA PRO A 23 -0.47 3.27 30.08
C PRO A 23 0.80 2.67 29.49
N CYS A 24 1.79 3.54 29.24
CA CYS A 24 3.16 3.15 29.00
C CYS A 24 4.07 3.79 30.05
N GLN A 25 4.97 3.01 30.66
CA GLN A 25 5.98 3.52 31.58
C GLN A 25 7.27 3.87 30.84
N VAL A 26 7.85 5.02 31.10
CA VAL A 26 9.22 5.34 30.69
C VAL A 26 10.20 4.53 31.53
N VAL A 27 10.90 3.58 30.92
CA VAL A 27 11.82 2.66 31.61
C VAL A 27 13.29 2.97 31.40
N LYS A 28 13.65 3.58 30.26
CA LYS A 28 15.02 4.03 29.96
C LYS A 28 15.03 5.33 29.15
N LEU A 29 16.13 6.06 29.25
CA LEU A 29 16.42 7.24 28.46
C LEU A 29 17.72 7.01 27.69
N ARG A 30 17.78 7.52 26.46
CA ARG A 30 18.99 7.52 25.63
C ARG A 30 19.22 8.94 25.11
N GLU A 31 20.25 9.57 25.65
CA GLU A 31 20.73 10.85 25.18
C GLU A 31 21.57 10.63 23.91
N THR A 32 20.92 10.59 22.78
CA THR A 32 21.52 10.59 21.44
C THR A 32 21.04 11.82 20.69
N LYS A 33 21.57 12.07 19.48
CA LYS A 33 21.09 13.17 18.62
C LYS A 33 19.55 13.20 18.47
N ASP A 34 18.88 12.06 18.60
CA ASP A 34 17.44 11.89 18.39
C ASP A 34 16.62 11.82 19.69
N ASN A 35 17.22 12.06 20.86
CA ASN A 35 16.56 12.05 22.18
C ASN A 35 15.46 10.98 22.28
N ARG A 36 15.83 9.72 22.53
CA ARG A 36 14.89 8.58 22.59
C ARG A 36 14.56 8.19 24.01
N VAL A 37 13.32 7.75 24.20
CA VAL A 37 12.86 7.10 25.44
C VAL A 37 12.42 5.68 25.15
N ALA A 38 12.66 4.76 26.07
CA ALA A 38 12.10 3.41 26.02
C ALA A 38 10.79 3.38 26.80
N LEU A 39 9.74 3.00 26.10
CA LEU A 39 8.40 2.80 26.65
C LEU A 39 8.14 1.32 26.88
N LEU A 40 7.59 1.00 28.05
CA LEU A 40 7.03 -0.29 28.38
C LEU A 40 5.51 -0.19 28.46
N ALA A 41 4.79 -0.91 27.62
CA ALA A 41 3.35 -1.01 27.75
C ALA A 41 2.97 -1.80 29.01
N LEU A 42 1.97 -1.31 29.74
CA LEU A 42 1.45 -1.99 30.93
C LEU A 42 0.10 -2.66 30.62
N ASN A 43 -0.15 -3.79 31.24
CA ASN A 43 -1.37 -4.57 31.02
C ASN A 43 -2.57 -3.94 31.75
N PHE A 44 -3.04 -2.82 31.22
CA PHE A 44 -4.22 -2.12 31.67
C PHE A 44 -4.89 -1.41 30.48
N PHE A 45 -6.17 -1.63 30.29
CA PHE A 45 -6.95 -1.01 29.22
C PHE A 45 -8.26 -0.46 29.78
N SER A 46 -8.62 0.77 29.39
CA SER A 46 -9.80 1.49 29.89
C SER A 46 -10.52 2.24 28.78
N LYS A 47 -11.85 2.31 28.83
CA LYS A 47 -12.67 3.23 28.02
C LYS A 47 -12.68 4.66 28.55
N LYS A 48 -12.16 4.89 29.74
CA LYS A 48 -12.06 6.23 30.37
C LYS A 48 -10.61 6.65 30.43
N LYS A 49 -10.36 7.95 30.40
CA LYS A 49 -9.02 8.54 30.62
C LYS A 49 -8.42 7.99 31.90
N LEU A 50 -7.13 7.71 31.88
CA LEU A 50 -6.42 7.09 32.98
C LEU A 50 -6.14 8.08 34.10
N LYS A 51 -6.14 7.57 35.33
CA LYS A 51 -5.59 8.24 36.50
C LYS A 51 -4.48 7.35 37.07
N ILE A 52 -3.47 7.94 37.67
CA ILE A 52 -2.36 7.17 38.28
C ILE A 52 -2.88 6.21 39.39
N SER A 53 -3.94 6.60 40.08
CA SER A 53 -4.62 5.75 41.09
C SER A 53 -5.22 4.46 40.55
N ASP A 54 -5.51 4.41 39.23
CA ASP A 54 -6.07 3.21 38.59
C ASP A 54 -5.01 2.11 38.37
N LEU A 55 -3.73 2.48 38.50
CA LEU A 55 -2.58 1.67 38.11
C LEU A 55 -1.87 0.97 39.29
N THR A 56 -2.60 0.63 40.36
CA THR A 56 -2.01 0.10 41.62
C THR A 56 -1.34 -1.27 41.48
N ASN A 57 -1.86 -2.15 40.62
CA ASN A 57 -1.38 -3.55 40.46
C ASN A 57 -1.05 -3.91 39.02
N VAL A 58 -0.62 -2.94 38.25
CA VAL A 58 -0.28 -3.17 36.83
C VAL A 58 0.97 -4.03 36.67
N LYS A 59 1.01 -4.78 35.59
CA LYS A 59 2.15 -5.62 35.18
C LYS A 59 2.57 -5.24 33.77
N PRO A 60 3.78 -5.58 33.36
CA PRO A 60 4.18 -5.46 31.98
C PRO A 60 3.22 -6.19 31.03
N LEU A 61 2.93 -5.58 29.90
CA LEU A 61 2.15 -6.19 28.84
C LEU A 61 3.02 -7.12 28.02
N TYR A 62 2.56 -8.34 27.83
CA TYR A 62 3.23 -9.34 26.99
C TYR A 62 2.42 -9.57 25.71
N CYS A 63 3.13 -9.64 24.59
CA CYS A 63 2.56 -10.00 23.31
C CYS A 63 2.33 -11.52 23.26
N THR A 64 1.07 -11.92 23.23
CA THR A 64 0.64 -13.33 23.20
C THR A 64 -0.45 -13.58 22.16
N HIS A 65 -0.79 -12.54 21.35
CA HIS A 65 -1.82 -12.65 20.34
C HIS A 65 -1.36 -13.51 19.16
N HIS A 66 -2.31 -14.17 18.50
CA HIS A 66 -2.07 -15.02 17.34
C HIS A 66 -0.96 -16.07 17.61
N TYR A 67 0.05 -16.15 16.77
CA TYR A 67 1.18 -17.07 16.83
C TYR A 67 2.43 -16.49 17.51
N TRP A 68 2.33 -15.29 18.12
CA TRP A 68 3.46 -14.67 18.77
C TRP A 68 3.90 -15.44 20.02
N LYS A 69 5.21 -15.70 20.08
CA LYS A 69 5.82 -16.18 21.33
C LYS A 69 5.77 -15.03 22.34
N ARG A 70 5.47 -15.37 23.59
CA ARG A 70 5.42 -14.40 24.67
C ARG A 70 6.70 -13.55 24.71
N HIS A 71 6.60 -12.26 24.38
CA HIS A 71 7.65 -11.27 24.57
C HIS A 71 7.06 -10.00 25.18
N ILE A 72 7.90 -9.22 25.84
CA ILE A 72 7.49 -7.99 26.51
C ILE A 72 7.30 -6.88 25.45
N LEU A 73 6.26 -6.07 25.61
CA LEU A 73 6.00 -4.96 24.70
C LEU A 73 6.71 -3.70 25.17
N ALA A 74 8.00 -3.62 24.84
CA ALA A 74 8.87 -2.47 25.13
C ALA A 74 9.60 -2.03 23.87
N PHE A 75 9.69 -0.70 23.64
CA PHE A 75 10.24 -0.15 22.41
C PHE A 75 10.83 1.25 22.57
N TRP A 76 11.83 1.58 21.77
CA TRP A 76 12.38 2.92 21.66
C TRP A 76 11.52 3.81 20.78
N ILE A 77 11.29 5.05 21.21
CA ILE A 77 10.58 6.07 20.45
C ILE A 77 11.28 7.43 20.65
N GLU A 78 11.29 8.25 19.62
CA GLU A 78 11.79 9.62 19.67
C GLU A 78 10.84 10.51 20.48
N THR A 79 11.38 11.36 21.34
CA THR A 79 10.57 12.23 22.21
C THR A 79 9.65 13.16 21.45
N GLN A 80 10.08 13.62 20.26
CA GLN A 80 9.24 14.46 19.39
C GLN A 80 7.93 13.75 18.96
N ASN A 81 7.94 12.43 18.82
CA ASN A 81 6.75 11.64 18.47
C ASN A 81 5.80 11.45 19.67
N LEU A 82 6.18 11.92 20.85
CA LEU A 82 5.38 11.85 22.07
C LEU A 82 4.82 13.21 22.50
N ASN A 83 5.00 14.29 21.71
CA ASN A 83 4.60 15.64 22.10
C ASN A 83 3.10 15.76 22.41
N ASP A 84 2.26 14.97 21.73
CA ASP A 84 0.80 14.95 21.91
C ASP A 84 0.33 14.03 23.04
N PHE A 85 1.23 13.18 23.58
CA PHE A 85 0.89 12.24 24.64
C PHE A 85 0.99 12.90 26.03
N LYS A 86 0.08 12.55 26.93
CA LYS A 86 0.00 13.13 28.27
C LYS A 86 0.79 12.31 29.28
N ILE A 87 1.65 12.95 30.09
CA ILE A 87 2.18 12.35 31.30
C ILE A 87 1.12 12.50 32.40
N ILE A 88 0.67 11.39 32.98
CA ILE A 88 -0.41 11.35 33.97
C ILE A 88 0.10 11.19 35.42
N GLY A 89 1.39 10.94 35.59
CA GLY A 89 2.05 10.79 36.88
C GLY A 89 3.25 9.86 36.83
N LYS A 90 3.64 9.34 37.97
CA LYS A 90 4.78 8.41 38.12
C LYS A 90 4.34 7.24 39.01
N LEU A 91 4.82 6.03 38.67
CA LEU A 91 4.71 4.86 39.55
C LEU A 91 5.98 4.73 40.39
N ASP A 92 5.82 4.38 41.66
CA ASP A 92 6.97 4.08 42.56
C ASP A 92 7.73 2.85 42.07
N LYS A 93 7.00 1.87 41.52
CA LYS A 93 7.60 0.67 40.92
C LYS A 93 8.05 0.94 39.51
N ILE A 94 9.35 0.88 39.28
CA ILE A 94 9.96 0.90 37.96
C ILE A 94 10.22 -0.54 37.52
N PHE A 95 9.72 -0.92 36.33
CA PHE A 95 9.96 -2.25 35.79
C PHE A 95 11.35 -2.28 35.11
N GLU A 96 12.17 -3.23 35.54
CA GLU A 96 13.49 -3.45 34.91
C GLU A 96 13.32 -4.29 33.64
N ILE A 97 13.98 -3.85 32.57
CA ILE A 97 13.94 -4.50 31.25
C ILE A 97 15.36 -4.52 30.69
N GLN A 98 15.74 -5.66 30.13
CA GLN A 98 17.04 -5.79 29.46
C GLN A 98 17.05 -5.06 28.12
N ASP A 99 18.21 -4.53 27.69
CA ASP A 99 18.31 -3.76 26.45
C ASP A 99 17.95 -4.57 25.21
N ASN A 100 18.21 -5.86 25.20
CA ASN A 100 17.89 -6.77 24.10
C ASN A 100 16.37 -7.08 23.99
N GLU A 101 15.58 -6.77 25.01
CA GLU A 101 14.14 -6.91 25.00
C GLU A 101 13.41 -5.68 24.46
N ILE A 102 14.12 -4.52 24.37
CA ILE A 102 13.54 -3.27 23.89
C ILE A 102 13.69 -3.18 22.35
N LYS A 103 12.57 -3.17 21.64
CA LYS A 103 12.55 -3.06 20.17
C LYS A 103 12.96 -1.67 19.70
N ASN A 104 13.64 -1.59 18.55
CA ASN A 104 14.09 -0.32 17.98
C ASN A 104 12.99 0.46 17.24
N VAL A 105 11.82 -0.13 17.06
CA VAL A 105 10.66 0.47 16.40
C VAL A 105 9.45 0.47 17.32
N PRO A 106 8.60 1.50 17.27
CA PRO A 106 7.37 1.54 18.06
C PRO A 106 6.47 0.35 17.78
N GLU A 107 5.92 -0.27 18.84
CA GLU A 107 5.08 -1.47 18.74
C GLU A 107 3.60 -1.20 19.08
N PHE A 108 3.09 0.00 18.86
CA PHE A 108 1.68 0.34 19.15
C PHE A 108 0.68 -0.58 18.44
N TRP A 109 0.99 -1.05 17.24
CA TRP A 109 0.17 -2.01 16.52
C TRP A 109 0.07 -3.37 17.26
N ASN A 110 1.16 -3.87 17.84
CA ASN A 110 1.16 -5.08 18.65
C ASN A 110 0.36 -4.91 19.94
N ILE A 111 0.42 -3.73 20.58
CA ILE A 111 -0.40 -3.43 21.76
C ILE A 111 -1.88 -3.46 21.39
N LYS A 112 -2.26 -2.91 20.24
CA LYS A 112 -3.63 -2.94 19.71
C LYS A 112 -4.11 -4.38 19.49
N TYR A 113 -3.33 -5.19 18.80
CA TYR A 113 -3.70 -6.58 18.57
C TYR A 113 -3.73 -7.40 19.86
N GLN A 114 -2.85 -7.11 20.81
CA GLN A 114 -2.88 -7.75 22.12
C GLN A 114 -4.15 -7.38 22.90
N TYR A 115 -4.60 -6.13 22.83
CA TYR A 115 -5.89 -5.73 23.39
C TYR A 115 -7.05 -6.49 22.73
N LEU A 116 -7.11 -6.51 21.40
CA LEU A 116 -8.16 -7.21 20.65
C LEU A 116 -8.15 -8.72 20.94
N TRP A 117 -6.99 -9.30 21.15
CA TRP A 117 -6.82 -10.69 21.56
C TRP A 117 -7.36 -10.95 22.97
N GLN A 118 -7.08 -10.08 23.93
CA GLN A 118 -7.49 -10.25 25.33
C GLN A 118 -9.00 -10.14 25.55
N ILE A 119 -9.73 -9.49 24.64
CA ILE A 119 -11.19 -9.43 24.72
C ILE A 119 -11.91 -10.63 24.08
N LEU A 120 -11.18 -11.56 23.46
CA LEU A 120 -11.72 -12.82 22.96
C LEU A 120 -11.95 -13.78 24.14
N SER A 121 -12.92 -14.70 23.98
CA SER A 121 -13.16 -15.75 24.97
C SER A 121 -11.96 -16.69 25.09
N GLU A 122 -11.76 -17.27 26.25
CA GLU A 122 -10.64 -18.17 26.55
C GLU A 122 -10.61 -19.37 25.62
N ASP A 123 -11.76 -19.95 25.30
CA ASP A 123 -11.88 -21.09 24.37
C ASP A 123 -11.36 -20.73 22.96
N ILE A 124 -11.64 -19.52 22.46
CA ILE A 124 -11.10 -19.05 21.18
C ILE A 124 -9.58 -18.90 21.26
N GLN A 125 -9.07 -18.32 22.35
CA GLN A 125 -7.64 -18.14 22.54
C GLN A 125 -6.89 -19.47 22.67
N GLU A 126 -7.42 -20.41 23.45
CA GLU A 126 -6.83 -21.74 23.63
C GLU A 126 -6.84 -22.57 22.35
N ASN A 127 -7.98 -22.62 21.69
CA ASN A 127 -8.09 -23.30 20.41
C ASN A 127 -7.09 -22.76 19.40
N PHE A 128 -6.90 -21.44 19.34
CA PHE A 128 -5.90 -20.84 18.45
C PHE A 128 -4.47 -21.22 18.82
N LYS A 129 -4.11 -21.24 20.11
CA LYS A 129 -2.75 -21.56 20.58
C LYS A 129 -2.32 -22.98 20.27
N ASN A 130 -3.27 -23.90 20.22
CA ASN A 130 -3.01 -25.33 20.00
C ASN A 130 -2.78 -25.67 18.52
N ILE A 131 -2.87 -24.67 17.66
CA ILE A 131 -2.91 -24.88 16.23
C ILE A 131 -1.79 -24.12 15.54
N CYS A 132 -1.08 -24.80 14.66
CA CYS A 132 0.05 -24.24 13.92
C CYS A 132 -0.39 -23.79 12.53
N PHE A 133 -0.47 -22.48 12.29
CA PHE A 133 -0.86 -21.93 11.01
C PHE A 133 0.32 -21.52 10.18
N LYS A 134 0.32 -21.93 8.96
CA LYS A 134 1.35 -21.49 8.01
C LYS A 134 0.79 -21.05 6.66
N THR A 135 -0.45 -21.39 6.36
CA THR A 135 -1.03 -21.13 5.04
C THR A 135 -2.45 -20.60 5.15
N PRO A 136 -2.78 -19.53 4.39
CA PRO A 136 -4.15 -19.03 4.29
C PRO A 136 -5.06 -20.11 3.70
N TYR A 137 -6.28 -20.22 4.22
CA TYR A 137 -7.25 -21.16 3.67
C TYR A 137 -7.81 -20.64 2.34
N LYS A 138 -7.87 -21.50 1.34
CA LYS A 138 -8.43 -21.17 0.02
C LYS A 138 -9.77 -21.85 -0.18
N LEU A 139 -10.83 -21.05 -0.29
CA LEU A 139 -12.15 -21.54 -0.66
C LEU A 139 -12.27 -21.68 -2.19
N GLY A 140 -13.07 -22.67 -2.62
CA GLY A 140 -13.34 -22.91 -4.03
C GLY A 140 -14.28 -21.86 -4.66
N LYS A 141 -14.66 -22.10 -5.91
CA LYS A 141 -15.58 -21.23 -6.68
C LYS A 141 -17.06 -21.43 -6.30
N ILE A 142 -17.39 -22.56 -5.70
CA ILE A 142 -18.76 -22.92 -5.32
C ILE A 142 -18.95 -22.55 -3.84
N PRO A 143 -20.04 -21.86 -3.48
CA PRO A 143 -20.36 -21.59 -2.08
C PRO A 143 -20.40 -22.89 -1.26
N LEU A 144 -19.77 -22.86 -0.09
CA LEU A 144 -19.75 -23.98 0.82
C LEU A 144 -20.94 -23.94 1.78
N THR A 145 -21.44 -25.11 2.16
CA THR A 145 -22.45 -25.23 3.20
C THR A 145 -21.87 -24.87 4.57
N ILE A 146 -22.74 -24.59 5.55
CA ILE A 146 -22.31 -24.36 6.95
C ILE A 146 -21.52 -25.56 7.49
N SER A 147 -21.97 -26.80 7.17
CA SER A 147 -21.29 -28.03 7.60
C SER A 147 -19.86 -28.12 7.04
N GLU A 148 -19.65 -27.76 5.79
CA GLU A 148 -18.32 -27.75 5.17
C GLU A 148 -17.43 -26.69 5.76
N LEU A 149 -17.95 -25.48 6.06
CA LEU A 149 -17.19 -24.44 6.73
C LEU A 149 -16.82 -24.83 8.17
N GLU A 150 -17.71 -25.48 8.92
CA GLU A 150 -17.40 -25.98 10.27
C GLU A 150 -16.37 -27.13 10.22
N LYS A 151 -16.41 -27.99 9.20
CA LYS A 151 -15.38 -29.02 8.98
C LYS A 151 -14.01 -28.39 8.70
N ILE A 152 -13.96 -27.34 7.87
CA ILE A 152 -12.74 -26.56 7.62
C ILE A 152 -12.20 -26.00 8.94
N LYS A 153 -13.06 -25.44 9.78
CA LYS A 153 -12.69 -24.96 11.10
C LYS A 153 -12.08 -26.04 11.98
N GLN A 154 -12.61 -27.26 11.94
CA GLN A 154 -12.11 -28.38 12.72
C GLN A 154 -10.79 -28.95 12.19
N GLU A 155 -10.62 -29.02 10.89
CA GLU A 155 -9.46 -29.67 10.23
C GLU A 155 -8.27 -28.72 10.01
N ASN A 156 -8.55 -27.45 9.66
CA ASN A 156 -7.52 -26.52 9.18
C ASN A 156 -7.36 -25.29 10.04
N TYR A 157 -8.15 -25.22 11.13
CA TYR A 157 -7.80 -24.27 12.13
C TYR A 157 -8.08 -22.80 11.84
N TYR A 158 -7.97 -21.98 12.85
CA TYR A 158 -8.10 -20.55 12.83
C TYR A 158 -7.01 -19.88 11.99
N THR A 159 -7.12 -19.92 10.71
CA THR A 159 -6.31 -19.04 9.87
C THR A 159 -6.72 -17.59 10.14
N HIS A 160 -5.76 -16.68 10.14
CA HIS A 160 -6.05 -15.24 10.15
C HIS A 160 -6.34 -14.68 8.77
N GLU A 161 -6.08 -15.46 7.70
CA GLU A 161 -6.30 -15.08 6.31
C GLU A 161 -7.18 -16.10 5.60
N MET A 162 -8.14 -15.59 4.81
CA MET A 162 -9.03 -16.41 4.00
C MET A 162 -9.12 -15.88 2.57
N ASN A 163 -9.02 -16.78 1.61
CA ASN A 163 -9.20 -16.48 0.19
C ASN A 163 -10.48 -17.13 -0.32
N SER A 164 -11.35 -16.38 -1.00
CA SER A 164 -12.58 -16.90 -1.58
C SER A 164 -12.85 -16.31 -2.96
N ASN A 165 -13.44 -17.12 -3.84
CA ASN A 165 -13.95 -16.70 -5.14
C ASN A 165 -15.43 -16.39 -5.11
N TYR A 166 -16.07 -16.38 -3.94
CA TYR A 166 -17.47 -16.04 -3.76
C TYR A 166 -17.68 -15.34 -2.41
N PHE A 167 -18.81 -14.68 -2.25
CA PHE A 167 -19.26 -14.12 -0.98
C PHE A 167 -20.77 -14.24 -0.89
N ASP A 168 -21.27 -14.85 0.17
CA ASP A 168 -22.70 -15.02 0.44
C ASP A 168 -22.99 -14.90 1.96
N LYS A 169 -24.27 -15.07 2.30
CA LYS A 169 -24.70 -15.02 3.70
C LYS A 169 -24.05 -16.09 4.56
N THR A 170 -23.79 -17.27 4.01
CA THR A 170 -23.16 -18.39 4.73
C THR A 170 -21.72 -18.04 5.11
N LEU A 171 -20.96 -17.50 4.16
CA LEU A 171 -19.59 -17.04 4.42
C LEU A 171 -19.58 -15.86 5.39
N GLN A 172 -20.50 -14.90 5.24
CA GLN A 172 -20.61 -13.76 6.16
C GLN A 172 -20.85 -14.22 7.60
N ASP A 173 -21.79 -15.15 7.81
CA ASP A 173 -22.12 -15.67 9.14
C ASP A 173 -20.99 -16.51 9.73
N PHE A 174 -20.25 -17.23 8.89
CA PHE A 174 -19.03 -17.93 9.28
C PHE A 174 -17.96 -16.94 9.76
N LEU A 175 -17.69 -15.87 9.02
CA LEU A 175 -16.72 -14.83 9.41
C LEU A 175 -17.11 -14.14 10.72
N LYS A 176 -18.40 -13.89 10.97
CA LYS A 176 -18.89 -13.34 12.25
C LYS A 176 -18.58 -14.24 13.44
N LYS A 177 -18.68 -15.56 13.24
CA LYS A 177 -18.39 -16.56 14.27
C LYS A 177 -16.88 -16.83 14.45
N ASN A 178 -16.06 -16.39 13.51
CA ASN A 178 -14.61 -16.65 13.50
C ASN A 178 -13.80 -15.32 13.53
N PRO A 179 -13.76 -14.62 14.66
CA PRO A 179 -13.19 -13.28 14.77
C PRO A 179 -11.67 -13.21 14.58
N LEU A 180 -10.98 -14.33 14.49
CA LEU A 180 -9.55 -14.42 14.22
C LEU A 180 -9.21 -14.36 12.72
N ILE A 181 -10.20 -14.53 11.85
CA ILE A 181 -10.05 -14.26 10.42
C ILE A 181 -10.13 -12.75 10.23
N ILE A 182 -8.99 -12.12 10.03
CA ILE A 182 -8.85 -10.66 9.94
C ILE A 182 -8.42 -10.17 8.56
N HIS A 183 -7.93 -11.07 7.71
CA HIS A 183 -7.58 -10.78 6.31
C HIS A 183 -8.50 -11.56 5.38
N LEU A 184 -9.17 -10.88 4.46
CA LEU A 184 -10.09 -11.49 3.51
C LEU A 184 -9.73 -11.07 2.08
N ASN A 185 -9.54 -12.07 1.21
CA ASN A 185 -9.28 -11.88 -0.21
C ASN A 185 -10.45 -12.42 -1.03
N LEU A 186 -11.16 -11.55 -1.74
CA LEU A 186 -12.29 -11.86 -2.60
C LEU A 186 -11.93 -11.58 -4.06
N LYS A 187 -12.01 -12.59 -4.95
CA LYS A 187 -11.44 -12.47 -6.30
C LYS A 187 -12.48 -12.49 -7.43
N GLU A 188 -13.36 -13.47 -7.45
CA GLU A 188 -14.23 -13.76 -8.61
C GLU A 188 -15.66 -13.99 -8.14
N ASN A 189 -16.62 -13.96 -9.09
CA ASN A 189 -18.04 -14.34 -8.87
C ASN A 189 -18.68 -13.68 -7.64
N LEU A 190 -18.34 -12.43 -7.37
CA LEU A 190 -18.84 -11.71 -6.21
C LEU A 190 -20.25 -11.15 -6.49
N PRO A 191 -21.10 -11.10 -5.46
CA PRO A 191 -22.41 -10.49 -5.55
C PRO A 191 -22.30 -8.97 -5.69
N LYS A 192 -23.41 -8.32 -6.07
CA LYS A 192 -23.48 -6.86 -6.18
C LYS A 192 -23.20 -6.13 -4.86
N ILE A 193 -23.53 -6.75 -3.74
CA ILE A 193 -23.38 -6.19 -2.39
C ILE A 193 -22.47 -7.10 -1.58
N ILE A 194 -21.41 -6.53 -1.03
CA ILE A 194 -20.52 -7.17 -0.08
C ILE A 194 -20.78 -6.56 1.29
N ASP A 195 -21.38 -7.32 2.19
CA ASP A 195 -21.69 -6.88 3.54
C ASP A 195 -20.78 -7.56 4.58
N LEU A 196 -19.82 -6.81 5.11
CA LEU A 196 -18.91 -7.26 6.17
C LEU A 196 -19.33 -6.79 7.57
N SER A 197 -20.53 -6.23 7.73
CA SER A 197 -21.01 -5.78 9.03
C SER A 197 -20.98 -6.93 10.07
N GLY A 198 -20.47 -6.61 11.26
CA GLY A 198 -20.34 -7.57 12.36
C GLY A 198 -19.18 -8.58 12.25
N THR A 199 -18.40 -8.57 11.17
CA THR A 199 -17.14 -9.34 11.08
C THR A 199 -16.00 -8.62 11.79
N LYS A 200 -14.82 -9.25 11.88
CA LYS A 200 -13.61 -8.66 12.47
C LYS A 200 -12.50 -8.47 11.41
N ILE A 201 -12.88 -8.36 10.14
CA ILE A 201 -11.92 -8.15 9.04
C ILE A 201 -11.24 -6.80 9.23
N ILE A 202 -9.92 -6.80 9.14
CA ILE A 202 -9.04 -5.62 9.22
C ILE A 202 -8.55 -5.24 7.82
N ASP A 203 -8.20 -6.25 7.02
CA ASP A 203 -7.70 -6.07 5.66
C ASP A 203 -8.63 -6.77 4.67
N LEU A 204 -9.18 -6.02 3.73
CA LEU A 204 -9.99 -6.54 2.63
C LEU A 204 -9.30 -6.28 1.30
N ASN A 205 -9.01 -7.35 0.56
CA ASN A 205 -8.61 -7.32 -0.84
C ASN A 205 -9.77 -7.83 -1.68
N ILE A 206 -10.25 -7.03 -2.63
CA ILE A 206 -11.43 -7.37 -3.40
C ILE A 206 -11.32 -6.94 -4.87
N ASN A 207 -11.69 -7.86 -5.78
CA ASN A 207 -11.95 -7.51 -7.18
C ASN A 207 -13.42 -7.05 -7.31
N ILE A 208 -13.62 -5.83 -7.83
CA ILE A 208 -14.93 -5.18 -7.83
C ILE A 208 -15.67 -5.21 -9.18
N ASP A 209 -15.27 -6.01 -10.15
CA ASP A 209 -15.85 -6.03 -11.51
C ASP A 209 -17.39 -6.09 -11.54
N ASN A 210 -18.00 -6.75 -10.55
CA ASN A 210 -19.45 -6.90 -10.43
C ASN A 210 -20.04 -6.26 -9.17
N VAL A 211 -19.22 -5.61 -8.34
CA VAL A 211 -19.65 -5.06 -7.04
C VAL A 211 -20.22 -3.67 -7.23
N GLU A 212 -21.43 -3.44 -6.70
CA GLU A 212 -22.09 -2.13 -6.69
C GLU A 212 -21.99 -1.44 -5.32
N GLU A 213 -21.98 -2.20 -4.22
CA GLU A 213 -21.93 -1.66 -2.85
C GLU A 213 -21.04 -2.51 -1.94
N ILE A 214 -20.26 -1.85 -1.09
CA ILE A 214 -19.44 -2.48 -0.05
C ILE A 214 -19.84 -1.88 1.30
N ILE A 215 -20.25 -2.74 2.23
CA ILE A 215 -20.56 -2.37 3.62
C ILE A 215 -19.43 -2.90 4.50
N LEU A 216 -18.62 -2.00 5.05
CA LEU A 216 -17.46 -2.32 5.86
C LEU A 216 -17.82 -2.46 7.35
N ASN A 217 -17.05 -3.26 8.07
CA ASN A 217 -17.15 -3.38 9.52
C ASN A 217 -16.35 -2.25 10.23
N GLU A 218 -16.49 -2.15 11.55
CA GLU A 218 -15.82 -1.13 12.38
C GLU A 218 -14.31 -1.35 12.57
N HIS A 219 -13.76 -2.50 12.15
CA HIS A 219 -12.35 -2.87 12.34
C HIS A 219 -11.50 -2.66 11.09
N ILE A 220 -12.11 -2.45 9.92
CA ILE A 220 -11.40 -2.35 8.65
C ILE A 220 -10.38 -1.22 8.66
N GLU A 221 -9.12 -1.53 8.35
CA GLU A 221 -8.03 -0.56 8.26
C GLU A 221 -7.51 -0.41 6.82
N ASN A 222 -7.48 -1.51 6.07
CA ASN A 222 -7.02 -1.52 4.70
C ASN A 222 -8.11 -2.03 3.76
N LEU A 223 -8.48 -1.22 2.80
CA LEU A 223 -9.39 -1.58 1.72
C LEU A 223 -8.64 -1.51 0.39
N ASN A 224 -8.33 -2.67 -0.15
CA ASN A 224 -7.63 -2.83 -1.42
C ASN A 224 -8.64 -3.21 -2.51
N LEU A 225 -8.92 -2.28 -3.41
CA LEU A 225 -9.85 -2.45 -4.53
C LEU A 225 -9.08 -2.68 -5.81
N SER A 226 -9.49 -3.69 -6.59
CA SER A 226 -8.97 -3.95 -7.94
C SER A 226 -10.09 -4.23 -8.93
N GLY A 227 -9.81 -4.08 -10.22
CA GLY A 227 -10.77 -4.35 -11.30
C GLY A 227 -11.47 -3.11 -11.85
N ASN A 228 -12.68 -3.31 -12.36
CA ASN A 228 -13.46 -2.28 -13.05
C ASN A 228 -14.37 -1.49 -12.08
N PHE A 229 -14.11 -0.19 -11.96
CA PHE A 229 -14.82 0.71 -11.05
C PHE A 229 -16.16 1.23 -11.57
N SER A 230 -16.57 0.89 -12.80
CA SER A 230 -17.77 1.45 -13.43
C SER A 230 -19.08 1.11 -12.72
N LYS A 231 -19.13 -0.01 -12.00
CA LYS A 231 -20.32 -0.47 -11.28
C LYS A 231 -20.34 -0.06 -9.80
N LEU A 232 -19.19 0.26 -9.21
CA LEU A 232 -19.12 0.62 -7.79
C LEU A 232 -19.78 1.97 -7.52
N LYS A 233 -20.91 1.95 -6.78
CA LYS A 233 -21.72 3.13 -6.48
C LYS A 233 -21.48 3.67 -5.07
N LYS A 234 -21.20 2.75 -4.11
CA LYS A 234 -21.21 3.11 -2.70
C LYS A 234 -20.25 2.27 -1.87
N ILE A 235 -19.60 2.92 -0.94
CA ILE A 235 -18.87 2.28 0.17
C ILE A 235 -19.45 2.84 1.47
N ILE A 236 -20.09 1.99 2.26
CA ILE A 236 -20.53 2.34 3.61
C ILE A 236 -19.39 1.99 4.55
N CYS A 237 -18.78 3.02 5.11
CA CYS A 237 -17.63 2.87 5.99
C CYS A 237 -17.91 3.51 7.34
N PRO A 238 -17.75 2.79 8.45
CA PRO A 238 -17.79 3.37 9.78
C PRO A 238 -16.82 4.54 9.90
N PHE A 239 -17.16 5.54 10.69
CA PHE A 239 -16.34 6.75 10.87
C PHE A 239 -16.08 7.54 9.58
N GLU A 240 -16.90 7.34 8.51
CA GLU A 240 -16.79 8.05 7.22
C GLU A 240 -15.41 7.93 6.56
N GLY A 241 -14.72 6.80 6.80
CA GLY A 241 -13.39 6.50 6.26
C GLY A 241 -12.21 7.01 7.09
N LYS A 242 -12.44 7.65 8.27
CA LYS A 242 -11.38 8.09 9.16
C LYS A 242 -10.46 6.96 9.54
N TYR A 243 -9.77 6.32 9.59
CA TYR A 243 -8.93 5.16 9.95
C TYR A 243 -8.84 4.12 8.82
N LEU A 244 -9.29 4.49 7.64
CA LEU A 244 -9.20 3.62 6.46
C LEU A 244 -8.04 4.06 5.57
N PHE A 245 -7.20 3.11 5.18
CA PHE A 245 -6.32 3.25 4.04
C PHE A 245 -7.01 2.67 2.81
N LEU A 246 -7.44 3.56 1.91
CA LEU A 246 -8.03 3.16 0.63
C LEU A 246 -6.93 3.01 -0.42
N ASN A 247 -6.73 1.80 -0.88
CA ASN A 247 -5.76 1.46 -1.91
C ASN A 247 -6.49 0.94 -3.17
N ILE A 248 -6.21 1.53 -4.30
CA ILE A 248 -6.82 1.23 -5.59
C ILE A 248 -5.77 0.75 -6.58
N LYS A 249 -6.05 -0.37 -7.25
CA LYS A 249 -5.25 -0.86 -8.36
C LYS A 249 -6.12 -1.06 -9.58
N THR A 250 -5.86 -0.30 -10.65
CA THR A 250 -6.67 -0.37 -11.87
C THR A 250 -5.84 -0.22 -13.13
N GLU A 251 -6.27 -0.89 -14.16
CA GLU A 251 -5.77 -0.68 -15.53
C GLU A 251 -6.76 0.10 -16.40
N GLU A 252 -7.90 0.48 -15.83
CA GLU A 252 -8.94 1.26 -16.50
C GLU A 252 -9.00 2.69 -15.95
N ASN A 253 -9.63 3.58 -16.71
CA ASN A 253 -9.84 4.96 -16.26
C ASN A 253 -10.94 4.99 -15.20
N ILE A 254 -10.63 5.61 -14.06
CA ILE A 254 -11.60 5.86 -13.01
C ILE A 254 -12.25 7.22 -13.24
N ASN A 255 -13.58 7.24 -13.35
CA ASN A 255 -14.36 8.47 -13.49
C ASN A 255 -15.10 8.87 -12.22
N PHE A 256 -15.23 7.94 -11.29
CA PHE A 256 -15.95 8.12 -10.04
C PHE A 256 -15.38 7.24 -8.94
N LEU A 257 -15.35 7.77 -7.71
CA LEU A 257 -15.12 7.01 -6.49
C LEU A 257 -16.18 7.41 -5.47
N PRO A 258 -16.65 6.44 -4.65
CA PRO A 258 -17.60 6.73 -3.58
C PRO A 258 -17.04 7.72 -2.55
N LYS A 259 -17.93 8.55 -1.99
CA LYS A 259 -17.56 9.54 -0.99
C LYS A 259 -17.23 8.90 0.35
N LEU A 260 -16.10 9.33 0.94
CA LEU A 260 -15.60 8.93 2.26
C LEU A 260 -15.07 10.21 2.95
N GLU A 261 -15.95 10.99 3.56
CA GLU A 261 -15.70 12.39 3.94
C GLU A 261 -14.48 12.60 4.84
N LYS A 262 -14.14 11.60 5.67
CA LYS A 262 -13.03 11.65 6.63
C LYS A 262 -11.87 10.74 6.26
N LEU A 263 -11.79 10.30 4.99
CA LEU A 263 -10.66 9.52 4.51
C LEU A 263 -9.37 10.33 4.66
N GLU A 264 -8.37 9.74 5.33
CA GLU A 264 -7.08 10.36 5.61
C GLU A 264 -5.95 9.82 4.74
N GLN A 265 -6.06 8.55 4.27
CA GLN A 265 -4.99 7.88 3.52
C GLN A 265 -5.51 7.28 2.22
N PHE A 266 -4.84 7.62 1.13
CA PHE A 266 -5.24 7.18 -0.21
C PHE A 266 -4.04 6.77 -1.04
N ARG A 267 -4.15 5.63 -1.73
CA ARG A 267 -3.20 5.17 -2.74
C ARG A 267 -3.92 4.76 -4.01
N ILE A 268 -3.32 5.08 -5.16
CA ILE A 268 -3.75 4.56 -6.45
C ILE A 268 -2.56 4.11 -7.28
N ASP A 269 -2.65 2.88 -7.81
CA ASP A 269 -1.77 2.33 -8.85
C ASP A 269 -2.59 2.23 -10.14
N PHE A 270 -2.20 2.94 -11.22
CA PHE A 270 -3.00 3.06 -12.44
C PHE A 270 -2.14 3.10 -13.72
N LYS A 271 -2.76 2.78 -14.87
CA LYS A 271 -2.03 2.62 -16.16
C LYS A 271 -2.22 3.80 -17.12
N TRP A 272 -3.37 4.46 -17.17
CA TRP A 272 -3.68 5.43 -18.23
C TRP A 272 -3.74 6.87 -17.74
N GLU A 273 -4.91 7.30 -17.31
CA GLU A 273 -5.14 8.65 -16.81
C GLU A 273 -5.84 8.66 -15.45
N PHE A 274 -5.42 9.56 -14.60
CA PHE A 274 -6.08 9.79 -13.33
C PHE A 274 -6.33 11.28 -13.10
N TYR A 275 -7.57 11.61 -12.80
CA TYR A 275 -8.00 12.99 -12.54
C TYR A 275 -7.99 13.26 -11.03
N ILE A 276 -7.10 14.15 -10.57
CA ILE A 276 -7.00 14.55 -9.15
C ILE A 276 -8.34 15.04 -8.61
N LYS A 277 -9.16 15.68 -9.45
CA LYS A 277 -10.51 16.13 -9.10
C LYS A 277 -11.41 15.01 -8.55
N ILE A 278 -11.15 13.75 -8.87
CA ILE A 278 -11.92 12.63 -8.32
C ILE A 278 -11.66 12.50 -6.83
N LEU A 279 -10.40 12.64 -6.39
CA LEU A 279 -10.04 12.57 -4.97
C LEU A 279 -10.71 13.67 -4.13
N SER A 280 -10.77 14.88 -4.65
CA SER A 280 -11.39 16.00 -3.94
C SER A 280 -12.89 15.79 -3.67
N LYS A 281 -13.54 14.92 -4.46
CA LYS A 281 -14.92 14.47 -4.25
C LYS A 281 -15.04 13.36 -3.21
N VAL A 282 -14.00 12.54 -3.04
CA VAL A 282 -13.97 11.48 -2.03
C VAL A 282 -13.80 12.08 -0.64
N SER A 283 -12.74 12.85 -0.42
CA SER A 283 -12.45 13.54 0.83
C SER A 283 -11.56 14.77 0.57
N LYS A 284 -11.73 15.81 1.38
CA LYS A 284 -10.79 16.93 1.45
C LYS A 284 -9.82 16.83 2.64
N ASN A 285 -10.00 15.82 3.47
CA ASN A 285 -9.24 15.60 4.70
C ASN A 285 -8.05 14.67 4.52
N ILE A 286 -7.70 14.31 3.27
CA ILE A 286 -6.61 13.37 3.01
C ILE A 286 -5.29 13.99 3.49
N GLU A 287 -4.57 13.21 4.31
CA GLU A 287 -3.27 13.54 4.87
C GLU A 287 -2.13 12.87 4.11
N ASP A 288 -2.35 11.66 3.61
CA ASP A 288 -1.35 10.87 2.89
C ASP A 288 -1.89 10.48 1.51
N ILE A 289 -1.19 10.90 0.46
CA ILE A 289 -1.52 10.59 -0.94
C ILE A 289 -0.35 9.87 -1.61
N TYR A 290 -0.65 8.71 -2.21
CA TYR A 290 0.27 7.93 -3.03
C TYR A 290 -0.33 7.77 -4.43
N ILE A 291 0.30 8.35 -5.44
CA ILE A 291 -0.12 8.26 -6.85
C ILE A 291 0.99 7.58 -7.63
N MET A 292 0.76 6.33 -7.98
CA MET A 292 1.72 5.43 -8.62
C MET A 292 1.24 5.13 -10.04
N GLY A 293 1.82 5.80 -11.02
CA GLY A 293 1.51 5.54 -12.41
C GLY A 293 2.32 4.37 -12.97
N LYS A 294 1.77 3.68 -13.97
CA LYS A 294 2.56 2.82 -14.86
C LYS A 294 2.86 3.60 -16.14
N SER A 295 3.68 4.65 -16.05
CA SER A 295 3.86 5.71 -17.06
C SER A 295 2.54 6.37 -17.45
N ALA A 296 1.79 6.72 -16.47
CA ALA A 296 0.44 7.23 -16.62
C ALA A 296 0.39 8.77 -16.55
N ASN A 297 -0.72 9.35 -16.98
CA ASN A 297 -0.93 10.79 -16.94
C ASN A 297 -1.80 11.17 -15.75
N ILE A 298 -1.39 12.18 -14.99
CA ILE A 298 -2.29 12.86 -14.07
C ILE A 298 -2.86 14.13 -14.71
N LYS A 299 -4.11 14.42 -14.37
CA LYS A 299 -4.84 15.60 -14.86
C LYS A 299 -5.41 16.38 -13.67
N ASN A 300 -5.63 17.68 -13.91
CA ASN A 300 -6.13 18.60 -12.87
C ASN A 300 -5.22 18.65 -11.63
N GLU A 301 -3.91 18.64 -11.83
CA GLU A 301 -2.91 18.68 -10.77
C GLU A 301 -3.08 19.87 -9.80
N ASP A 302 -3.64 20.97 -10.27
CA ASP A 302 -3.96 22.14 -9.43
C ASP A 302 -4.98 21.84 -8.34
N GLU A 303 -5.78 20.78 -8.48
CA GLU A 303 -6.72 20.34 -7.45
C GLU A 303 -6.01 19.78 -6.21
N LEU A 304 -4.72 19.42 -6.30
CA LEU A 304 -3.93 19.03 -5.12
C LEU A 304 -3.93 20.11 -4.02
N LYS A 305 -4.06 21.40 -4.39
CA LYS A 305 -4.13 22.52 -3.42
C LYS A 305 -5.30 22.46 -2.44
N ILE A 306 -6.30 21.62 -2.71
CA ILE A 306 -7.47 21.43 -1.83
C ILE A 306 -7.09 20.67 -0.57
N PHE A 307 -6.08 19.80 -0.63
CA PHE A 307 -5.67 18.95 0.48
C PHE A 307 -4.76 19.70 1.48
N ARG A 308 -5.35 20.66 2.21
CA ARG A 308 -4.62 21.53 3.16
C ARG A 308 -4.02 20.77 4.35
N ASN A 309 -4.55 19.57 4.64
CA ASN A 309 -4.07 18.70 5.73
C ASN A 309 -2.96 17.75 5.27
N LEU A 310 -2.54 17.82 4.00
CA LEU A 310 -1.57 16.91 3.43
C LEU A 310 -0.24 16.94 4.19
N LYS A 311 0.19 15.77 4.66
CA LYS A 311 1.44 15.52 5.40
C LYS A 311 2.45 14.77 4.55
N PHE A 312 1.95 13.89 3.68
CA PHE A 312 2.74 13.03 2.84
C PHE A 312 2.21 13.00 1.40
N LEU A 313 3.08 13.26 0.42
CA LEU A 313 2.76 13.13 -0.99
C LEU A 313 3.83 12.33 -1.72
N TRP A 314 3.42 11.24 -2.36
CA TRP A 314 4.28 10.47 -3.25
C TRP A 314 3.69 10.39 -4.65
N LEU A 315 4.41 10.96 -5.62
CA LEU A 315 4.11 10.82 -7.04
C LEU A 315 5.22 9.99 -7.69
N SER A 316 4.86 8.88 -8.32
CA SER A 316 5.82 8.01 -8.99
C SER A 316 5.34 7.61 -10.37
N ASP A 317 6.23 7.76 -11.37
CA ASP A 317 6.04 7.39 -12.76
C ASP A 317 4.76 7.98 -13.39
N VAL A 318 4.52 9.25 -13.07
CA VAL A 318 3.36 10.01 -13.52
C VAL A 318 3.78 11.22 -14.35
N TYR A 319 3.04 11.47 -15.42
CA TYR A 319 3.31 12.50 -16.41
C TYR A 319 2.04 13.32 -16.72
N GLY A 320 2.08 14.12 -17.78
CA GLY A 320 0.92 14.88 -18.28
C GLY A 320 0.62 16.17 -17.53
N PHE A 321 1.32 16.46 -16.43
CA PHE A 321 1.17 17.72 -15.69
C PHE A 321 2.30 18.70 -16.01
N LYS A 322 1.97 19.99 -16.00
CA LYS A 322 2.89 21.09 -16.37
C LYS A 322 3.18 22.03 -15.21
N THR A 323 2.35 21.98 -14.19
CA THR A 323 2.40 22.83 -13.00
C THR A 323 2.38 21.98 -11.74
N PHE A 324 2.62 22.60 -10.62
CA PHE A 324 2.47 21.98 -9.29
C PHE A 324 2.06 23.09 -8.33
N PRO A 325 1.16 22.83 -7.37
CA PRO A 325 0.75 23.83 -6.40
C PRO A 325 1.94 24.41 -5.62
N LYS A 326 1.83 25.66 -5.19
CA LYS A 326 2.85 26.29 -4.36
C LYS A 326 2.87 25.71 -2.95
N LYS A 327 4.02 25.76 -2.28
CA LYS A 327 4.24 25.22 -0.92
C LYS A 327 3.26 25.77 0.11
N GLU A 328 2.81 27.03 -0.04
CA GLU A 328 1.83 27.67 0.84
C GLU A 328 0.46 26.98 0.83
N ASN A 329 0.18 26.16 -0.20
CA ASN A 329 -1.03 25.35 -0.26
C ASN A 329 -0.96 24.11 0.65
N PHE A 330 0.24 23.72 1.10
CA PHE A 330 0.48 22.52 1.89
C PHE A 330 1.17 22.85 3.23
N PRO A 331 0.53 23.59 4.14
CA PRO A 331 1.17 24.06 5.37
C PRO A 331 1.64 22.95 6.31
N ASN A 332 1.08 21.74 6.16
CA ASN A 332 1.37 20.59 7.00
C ASN A 332 2.28 19.54 6.32
N LEU A 333 2.74 19.78 5.09
CA LEU A 333 3.51 18.79 4.32
C LEU A 333 4.87 18.54 4.98
N LYS A 334 5.10 17.28 5.35
CA LYS A 334 6.35 16.80 5.96
C LYS A 334 7.26 16.12 4.93
N ASN A 335 6.68 15.30 4.06
CA ASN A 335 7.41 14.50 3.08
C ASN A 335 6.85 14.68 1.68
N LEU A 336 7.73 14.97 0.72
CA LEU A 336 7.42 15.04 -0.69
C LEU A 336 8.37 14.12 -1.48
N ILE A 337 7.81 13.05 -2.04
CA ILE A 337 8.56 12.07 -2.83
C ILE A 337 8.10 12.16 -4.28
N LEU A 338 9.04 12.40 -5.19
CA LEU A 338 8.78 12.61 -6.62
C LEU A 338 9.76 11.75 -7.43
N TRP A 339 9.28 10.62 -7.93
CA TRP A 339 10.09 9.70 -8.70
C TRP A 339 9.58 9.57 -10.14
N SER A 340 10.48 9.66 -11.12
CA SER A 340 10.12 9.51 -12.51
C SER A 340 8.95 10.42 -12.93
N ILE A 341 9.14 11.74 -12.77
CA ILE A 341 8.20 12.80 -13.16
C ILE A 341 8.83 13.72 -14.22
N PRO A 342 8.05 14.59 -14.89
CA PRO A 342 8.58 15.53 -15.88
C PRO A 342 9.68 16.44 -15.29
N LYS A 343 10.85 16.48 -15.95
CA LYS A 343 12.02 17.21 -15.47
C LYS A 343 11.76 18.69 -15.26
N VAL A 344 11.04 19.33 -16.19
CA VAL A 344 10.73 20.76 -16.11
C VAL A 344 9.95 21.12 -14.85
N VAL A 345 9.02 20.24 -14.45
CA VAL A 345 8.22 20.42 -13.21
C VAL A 345 9.05 20.07 -11.98
N GLY A 346 9.77 18.94 -12.02
CA GLY A 346 10.61 18.50 -10.91
C GLY A 346 11.70 19.52 -10.54
N ASP A 347 12.33 20.15 -11.52
CA ASP A 347 13.34 21.21 -11.30
C ASP A 347 12.74 22.46 -10.62
N LYS A 348 11.51 22.84 -10.96
CA LYS A 348 10.77 23.94 -10.31
C LYS A 348 10.43 23.57 -8.86
N ILE A 349 9.87 22.38 -8.62
CA ILE A 349 9.52 21.90 -7.28
C ILE A 349 10.78 21.85 -6.40
N LYS A 350 11.89 21.33 -6.91
CA LYS A 350 13.15 21.27 -6.19
C LYS A 350 13.61 22.65 -5.68
N LYS A 351 13.41 23.70 -6.46
CA LYS A 351 13.74 25.08 -6.03
C LYS A 351 12.78 25.61 -4.99
N GLU A 352 11.48 25.36 -5.15
CA GLU A 352 10.43 25.92 -4.33
C GLU A 352 10.30 25.22 -2.97
N TYR A 353 10.44 23.88 -2.95
CA TYR A 353 10.24 23.07 -1.74
C TYR A 353 11.53 22.78 -0.97
N LYS A 354 12.69 23.21 -1.48
CA LYS A 354 13.96 23.12 -0.77
C LYS A 354 13.84 23.77 0.62
N ASN A 355 14.19 23.03 1.68
CA ASN A 355 14.11 23.47 3.07
C ASN A 355 12.67 23.69 3.60
N PHE A 356 11.63 23.28 2.87
CA PHE A 356 10.25 23.37 3.34
C PHE A 356 9.78 22.05 3.98
N CYS A 357 10.11 20.93 3.39
CA CYS A 357 9.78 19.58 3.85
C CYS A 357 10.93 18.62 3.52
N GLU A 358 10.85 17.38 3.98
CA GLU A 358 11.72 16.32 3.48
C GLU A 358 11.40 16.06 2.01
N LEU A 359 12.39 16.30 1.14
CA LEU A 359 12.23 16.25 -0.30
C LEU A 359 13.11 15.16 -0.91
N ASP A 360 12.49 14.13 -1.49
CA ASP A 360 13.19 13.09 -2.27
C ASP A 360 12.76 13.16 -3.73
N ILE A 361 13.68 13.59 -4.61
CA ILE A 361 13.44 13.68 -6.06
C ILE A 361 14.43 12.78 -6.78
N LYS A 362 13.91 11.79 -7.52
CA LYS A 362 14.71 10.85 -8.31
C LYS A 362 14.20 10.69 -9.72
N GLN A 363 15.11 10.37 -10.66
CA GLN A 363 14.78 9.97 -12.02
C GLN A 363 13.91 10.99 -12.79
N LEU A 364 14.24 12.28 -12.74
CA LEU A 364 13.53 13.27 -13.54
C LEU A 364 13.65 12.96 -15.04
N ARG A 365 12.50 12.97 -15.75
CA ARG A 365 12.39 12.53 -17.15
C ARG A 365 12.27 13.73 -18.09
N THR A 366 13.10 13.73 -19.14
CA THR A 366 12.96 14.72 -20.23
C THR A 366 11.72 14.43 -21.08
N GLU A 367 11.27 15.42 -21.85
CA GLU A 367 10.12 15.24 -22.74
C GLU A 367 10.38 14.18 -23.80
N GLU A 368 11.61 14.13 -24.35
CA GLU A 368 12.02 13.11 -25.30
C GLU A 368 11.96 11.72 -24.70
N TRP A 369 12.44 11.59 -23.44
CA TRP A 369 12.37 10.30 -22.74
C TRP A 369 10.91 9.87 -22.53
N ILE A 370 10.04 10.79 -22.10
CA ILE A 370 8.62 10.51 -21.86
C ILE A 370 7.96 10.05 -23.17
N LYS A 371 8.14 10.79 -24.28
CA LYS A 371 7.59 10.42 -25.60
C LYS A 371 8.05 9.02 -26.05
N ALA A 372 9.30 8.69 -25.83
CA ALA A 372 9.85 7.38 -26.20
C ALA A 372 9.34 6.25 -25.34
N ASN A 373 9.07 6.47 -24.04
CA ASN A 373 8.87 5.40 -23.07
C ASN A 373 7.47 5.34 -22.45
N LEU A 374 6.57 6.25 -22.79
CA LEU A 374 5.24 6.32 -22.16
C LEU A 374 4.50 4.97 -22.21
N ASN A 375 4.57 4.28 -23.36
CA ASN A 375 3.90 3.00 -23.59
C ASN A 375 4.88 1.80 -23.66
N ASN A 376 6.17 1.99 -23.37
CA ASN A 376 7.16 0.93 -23.46
C ASN A 376 7.13 -0.01 -22.26
N PRO A 377 6.70 -1.29 -22.40
CA PRO A 377 6.64 -2.23 -21.27
C PRO A 377 8.00 -2.58 -20.69
N LEU A 378 9.08 -2.61 -21.49
CA LEU A 378 10.43 -2.96 -21.04
C LEU A 378 10.97 -2.07 -19.92
N LYS A 379 10.44 -0.84 -19.75
CA LYS A 379 10.85 0.04 -18.65
C LYS A 379 10.54 -0.51 -17.26
N TRP A 380 9.60 -1.45 -17.18
CA TRP A 380 9.20 -2.10 -15.92
C TRP A 380 10.12 -3.25 -15.52
N TRP A 381 10.99 -3.70 -16.42
CA TRP A 381 11.93 -4.77 -16.15
C TRP A 381 12.89 -4.43 -15.01
N ASP A 382 13.25 -3.16 -14.83
CA ASP A 382 14.05 -2.70 -13.69
C ASP A 382 13.33 -2.82 -12.32
N TRP A 383 12.00 -2.97 -12.31
CA TRP A 383 11.16 -3.00 -11.10
C TRP A 383 10.67 -4.40 -10.76
N ARG A 384 10.78 -5.32 -11.68
CA ARG A 384 10.49 -6.73 -11.46
C ARG A 384 11.76 -7.46 -11.02
N ASP A 385 11.60 -8.68 -10.51
CA ASP A 385 12.72 -9.55 -10.12
C ASP A 385 13.45 -10.12 -11.37
N ILE A 386 13.77 -9.23 -12.29
CA ILE A 386 14.50 -9.50 -13.52
C ILE A 386 15.96 -9.10 -13.31
N GLN A 387 16.87 -9.91 -13.83
CA GLN A 387 18.30 -9.62 -13.74
C GLN A 387 18.58 -8.22 -14.32
N ARG A 388 19.21 -7.36 -13.53
CA ARG A 388 19.50 -5.96 -13.90
C ARG A 388 20.20 -5.80 -15.24
N ALA A 389 21.08 -6.73 -15.61
CA ALA A 389 21.79 -6.72 -16.90
C ALA A 389 20.83 -7.00 -18.06
N LYS A 390 19.88 -7.93 -17.89
CA LYS A 390 18.83 -8.26 -18.85
C LYS A 390 17.95 -7.04 -19.13
N ALA A 391 17.38 -6.44 -18.08
CA ALA A 391 16.57 -5.24 -18.18
C ALA A 391 17.29 -4.07 -18.86
N LYS A 392 18.57 -3.83 -18.50
CA LYS A 392 19.39 -2.77 -19.08
C LYS A 392 19.64 -2.98 -20.57
N ASN A 393 19.91 -4.21 -21.00
CA ASN A 393 20.15 -4.52 -22.41
C ASN A 393 18.88 -4.34 -23.25
N ALA A 394 17.74 -4.85 -22.76
CA ALA A 394 16.44 -4.68 -23.39
C ALA A 394 16.09 -3.20 -23.59
N MET A 395 16.20 -2.38 -22.56
CA MET A 395 15.94 -0.95 -22.62
C MET A 395 16.90 -0.21 -23.56
N LYS A 396 18.17 -0.59 -23.59
CA LYS A 396 19.16 0.00 -24.49
C LYS A 396 18.82 -0.30 -25.95
N ALA A 397 18.44 -1.53 -26.26
CA ALA A 397 18.02 -1.96 -27.60
C ALA A 397 16.82 -1.12 -28.07
N TYR A 398 15.79 -1.01 -27.24
CA TYR A 398 14.61 -0.21 -27.55
C TYR A 398 14.93 1.27 -27.78
N ILE A 399 15.65 1.92 -26.86
CA ILE A 399 15.97 3.36 -26.98
C ILE A 399 16.79 3.64 -28.23
N ASN A 400 17.73 2.76 -28.59
CA ASN A 400 18.51 2.89 -29.79
C ASN A 400 17.64 2.78 -31.05
N ALA A 401 16.82 1.75 -31.16
CA ALA A 401 15.90 1.57 -32.27
C ALA A 401 14.91 2.75 -32.40
N TYR A 402 14.28 3.14 -31.27
CA TYR A 402 13.34 4.27 -31.24
C TYR A 402 13.98 5.59 -31.76
N LYS A 403 15.17 5.93 -31.26
CA LYS A 403 15.89 7.15 -31.68
C LYS A 403 16.18 7.20 -33.18
N ILE A 404 16.46 6.05 -33.77
CA ILE A 404 16.78 5.99 -35.20
C ILE A 404 15.49 6.02 -36.03
N LEU A 405 14.49 5.19 -35.68
CA LEU A 405 13.22 5.10 -36.41
C LEU A 405 12.39 6.39 -36.31
N ASN A 406 12.53 7.15 -35.24
CA ASN A 406 11.84 8.44 -35.09
C ASN A 406 12.46 9.60 -35.89
N LYS A 407 13.54 9.34 -36.64
CA LYS A 407 14.09 10.35 -37.60
C LYS A 407 13.26 10.36 -38.89
N LYS A 408 12.99 11.54 -39.39
CA LYS A 408 12.33 11.71 -40.70
C LYS A 408 13.24 11.17 -41.81
N ASP A 409 12.64 10.61 -42.87
CA ASP A 409 13.29 10.21 -44.11
C ASP A 409 14.20 8.96 -44.07
N LEU A 410 13.91 7.99 -43.19
CA LEU A 410 14.55 6.69 -43.27
C LEU A 410 13.90 5.82 -44.36
N ASP A 411 14.75 5.29 -45.27
CA ASP A 411 14.26 4.32 -46.26
C ASP A 411 13.81 3.01 -45.63
N LYS A 412 12.96 2.27 -46.36
CA LYS A 412 12.32 1.05 -45.87
C LYS A 412 13.34 -0.05 -45.55
N ASN A 413 14.49 -0.13 -46.25
CA ASN A 413 15.50 -1.14 -45.95
C ASN A 413 16.19 -0.86 -44.61
N TRP A 414 16.55 0.39 -44.36
CA TRP A 414 17.11 0.78 -43.06
C TRP A 414 16.14 0.53 -41.91
N GLN A 415 14.86 0.88 -42.07
CA GLN A 415 13.82 0.57 -41.06
C GLN A 415 13.80 -0.93 -40.74
N LYS A 416 13.85 -1.79 -41.78
CA LYS A 416 13.88 -3.25 -41.61
C LYS A 416 15.13 -3.74 -40.87
N ILE A 417 16.30 -3.18 -41.17
CA ILE A 417 17.54 -3.55 -40.48
C ILE A 417 17.42 -3.20 -38.98
N ILE A 418 16.95 -2.02 -38.66
CA ILE A 418 16.81 -1.57 -37.24
C ILE A 418 15.84 -2.46 -36.45
N LEU A 419 14.68 -2.84 -37.05
CA LEU A 419 13.73 -3.74 -36.41
C LEU A 419 14.33 -5.14 -36.18
N LYS A 420 15.08 -5.65 -37.15
CA LYS A 420 15.79 -6.91 -36.99
C LYS A 420 16.89 -6.86 -35.93
N ASP A 421 17.67 -5.81 -35.90
CA ASP A 421 18.73 -5.65 -34.89
C ASP A 421 18.16 -5.48 -33.49
N PHE A 422 17.00 -4.84 -33.33
CA PHE A 422 16.26 -4.84 -32.07
C PHE A 422 15.92 -6.25 -31.64
N LEU A 423 15.31 -7.08 -32.50
CA LEU A 423 14.90 -8.45 -32.16
C LEU A 423 16.10 -9.38 -31.86
N LYS A 424 17.22 -9.24 -32.59
CA LYS A 424 18.43 -10.04 -32.35
C LYS A 424 18.98 -9.89 -30.94
N VAL A 425 18.85 -8.69 -30.33
CA VAL A 425 19.26 -8.49 -28.94
C VAL A 425 18.47 -9.40 -27.99
N PHE A 426 17.22 -9.70 -28.30
CA PHE A 426 16.41 -10.60 -27.47
C PHE A 426 16.74 -12.07 -27.68
N ASN A 427 17.23 -12.48 -28.83
CA ASN A 427 17.81 -13.81 -29.01
C ASN A 427 19.07 -13.99 -28.13
N GLU A 428 19.92 -12.96 -28.04
CA GLU A 428 21.07 -12.97 -27.13
C GLU A 428 20.66 -12.98 -25.67
N ILE A 429 19.58 -12.24 -25.32
CA ILE A 429 19.00 -12.20 -23.97
C ILE A 429 18.44 -13.57 -23.61
N GLU A 430 17.69 -14.21 -24.53
CA GLU A 430 17.14 -15.56 -24.34
C GLU A 430 18.24 -16.58 -24.05
N GLN A 431 19.25 -16.64 -24.91
CA GLN A 431 20.36 -17.58 -24.75
C GLN A 431 21.10 -17.43 -23.41
N LYS A 432 21.20 -16.20 -22.91
CA LYS A 432 22.00 -15.90 -21.71
C LYS A 432 21.21 -15.93 -20.41
N TYR A 433 19.95 -15.54 -20.42
CA TYR A 433 19.15 -15.28 -19.23
C TYR A 433 17.82 -16.03 -19.22
N GLY A 434 17.39 -16.59 -20.36
CA GLY A 434 16.03 -17.08 -20.58
C GLY A 434 14.99 -15.94 -20.65
N LEU A 435 13.86 -16.21 -21.30
CA LEU A 435 12.68 -15.34 -21.35
C LEU A 435 11.45 -16.14 -20.91
N ASP A 436 10.60 -15.54 -20.09
CA ASP A 436 9.30 -16.12 -19.80
C ASP A 436 8.23 -15.64 -20.78
N THR A 437 7.03 -16.22 -20.70
CA THR A 437 5.92 -15.89 -21.58
C THR A 437 5.54 -14.42 -21.51
N LEU A 438 5.50 -13.85 -20.30
CA LEU A 438 5.15 -12.44 -20.10
C LEU A 438 6.20 -11.50 -20.69
N GLU A 439 7.47 -11.83 -20.54
CA GLU A 439 8.57 -11.06 -21.12
C GLU A 439 8.53 -11.09 -22.66
N THR A 440 8.18 -12.25 -23.23
CA THR A 440 8.00 -12.40 -24.68
C THR A 440 6.84 -11.56 -25.21
N GLU A 441 5.71 -11.52 -24.50
CA GLU A 441 4.58 -10.66 -24.84
C GLU A 441 4.98 -9.18 -24.79
N GLU A 442 5.73 -8.74 -23.77
CA GLU A 442 6.22 -7.37 -23.65
C GLU A 442 7.24 -6.98 -24.70
N ILE A 443 8.05 -7.91 -25.17
CA ILE A 443 8.93 -7.71 -26.33
C ILE A 443 8.10 -7.47 -27.59
N LEU A 444 7.04 -8.26 -27.81
CA LEU A 444 6.11 -8.09 -28.92
C LEU A 444 5.40 -6.72 -28.84
N GLU A 445 4.85 -6.35 -27.69
CA GLU A 445 4.24 -5.03 -27.51
C GLU A 445 5.22 -3.89 -27.82
N THR A 446 6.46 -4.02 -27.35
CA THR A 446 7.52 -3.02 -27.62
C THR A 446 7.89 -2.97 -29.10
N PHE A 447 7.93 -4.11 -29.77
CA PHE A 447 8.17 -4.19 -31.20
C PHE A 447 7.03 -3.52 -31.99
N MET A 448 5.78 -3.67 -31.59
CA MET A 448 4.63 -2.98 -32.18
C MET A 448 4.71 -1.45 -32.04
N ILE A 449 5.27 -0.95 -30.93
CA ILE A 449 5.55 0.48 -30.76
C ILE A 449 6.60 0.95 -31.77
N LEU A 450 7.68 0.21 -31.97
CA LEU A 450 8.70 0.54 -32.95
C LEU A 450 8.16 0.47 -34.39
N TRP A 451 7.31 -0.52 -34.66
CA TRP A 451 6.64 -0.65 -35.95
C TRP A 451 5.78 0.57 -36.29
N SER A 452 5.03 1.12 -35.34
CA SER A 452 4.19 2.31 -35.55
C SER A 452 4.98 3.54 -36.04
N LEU A 453 6.30 3.50 -35.94
CA LEU A 453 7.21 4.52 -36.45
C LEU A 453 7.71 4.21 -37.89
N THR A 454 7.25 3.14 -38.52
CA THR A 454 7.70 2.65 -39.82
C THR A 454 6.56 2.66 -40.85
N ASN A 455 6.90 2.39 -42.12
CA ASN A 455 5.94 2.30 -43.21
C ASN A 455 5.67 0.85 -43.65
N PHE A 456 5.82 -0.14 -42.73
CA PHE A 456 5.54 -1.54 -43.06
C PHE A 456 4.08 -1.86 -42.86
N THR A 457 3.57 -2.80 -43.69
CA THR A 457 2.28 -3.44 -43.50
C THR A 457 2.35 -4.52 -42.40
N GLU A 458 1.25 -4.94 -41.89
CA GLU A 458 1.17 -5.99 -40.86
C GLU A 458 1.77 -7.32 -41.33
N ASN A 459 1.54 -7.71 -42.60
CA ASN A 459 2.12 -8.93 -43.18
C ASN A 459 3.65 -8.86 -43.28
N GLU A 460 4.20 -7.69 -43.65
CA GLU A 460 5.66 -7.49 -43.70
C GLU A 460 6.26 -7.55 -42.28
N LEU A 461 5.55 -7.05 -41.30
CA LEU A 461 5.94 -7.05 -39.91
C LEU A 461 6.01 -8.45 -39.32
N ASN A 462 4.93 -9.23 -39.49
CA ASN A 462 4.90 -10.63 -39.03
C ASN A 462 6.05 -11.44 -39.62
N ASN A 463 6.35 -11.23 -40.91
CA ASN A 463 7.47 -11.88 -41.57
C ASN A 463 8.85 -11.45 -41.00
N ILE A 464 8.99 -10.19 -40.53
CA ILE A 464 10.22 -9.73 -39.86
C ILE A 464 10.33 -10.37 -38.48
N PHE A 465 9.24 -10.38 -37.70
CA PHE A 465 9.20 -10.90 -36.35
C PHE A 465 9.48 -12.41 -36.32
N GLU A 466 8.67 -13.19 -37.03
CA GLU A 466 8.78 -14.68 -37.07
C GLU A 466 10.11 -15.17 -37.62
N LYS A 467 10.72 -14.44 -38.59
CA LYS A 467 12.02 -14.85 -39.18
C LYS A 467 13.24 -14.36 -38.40
N THR A 468 13.06 -13.52 -37.40
CA THR A 468 14.19 -12.91 -36.70
C THR A 468 14.24 -13.28 -35.23
N LEU A 469 13.10 -13.40 -34.58
CA LEU A 469 13.02 -13.83 -33.19
C LEU A 469 13.01 -15.36 -33.11
N GLU A 470 14.04 -15.93 -32.49
CA GLU A 470 14.26 -17.36 -32.33
C GLU A 470 13.93 -17.77 -30.89
N LEU A 471 12.62 -17.70 -30.51
CA LEU A 471 12.12 -18.07 -29.16
C LEU A 471 11.47 -19.44 -29.17
#